data_88538902f562001f306144957eeb3912
#
_entry.id   88538902f562001f306144957eeb3912
#
_cell.length_a   1.000
_cell.length_b   1.000
_cell.length_c   1.000
_cell.angle_alpha   90.00
_cell.angle_beta   90.00
_cell.angle_gamma   90.00
#
_symmetry.space_group_name_H-M   'P 1'
#
loop_
_entity.id
_entity.type
_entity.pdbx_description
1 polymer ?
#
loop_
_entity_poly.entity_id
_entity_poly.type
_entity_poly.pdbx_seq_one_letter_code
_entity_poly.pdbx_strand_id
1 'polypeptide(L)'
;ESFERIDAQNIESRSLPWVVPQPGAYLVHKKISSLDSNISHYQMMKDIYDTWEKWSDDKQSIFITYNGHQFDEELYRRQFYWNLLPPYITNTNGNGRSDLYFLILLVSYLYPDFIKFNMNNYDLPILKLDQILPKIGIDVSDAHDALTDCEFMVHLIKYIYSEHSDLVEDFFLQATKASFIEMLSTRNYFGYVQRGPRYRFIYPLTFICQNPESPNKAIFLDLSYPIEDILELEYHELISYIEKPNAESPFKVLAINKSQAVADGEKFDFKFDLTQDELVSRAKKIKENFEFKERIVAACSDIDKPFYPAKDFIEQQVYEGFPSPDDSRLFQEFHKSEDFETKHNIAIRIKDDR
;
A
#
# COMPACT_ATOMS: atom_id res chain seq x y z
N GLU A 1 13.95 18.15 -3.68
CA GLU A 1 12.86 18.63 -2.83
C GLU A 1 13.31 18.64 -1.39
N SER A 2 12.80 19.58 -0.56
CA SER A 2 13.43 19.92 0.73
C SER A 2 13.11 18.93 1.86
N PHE A 3 12.04 18.13 1.75
CA PHE A 3 11.48 17.34 2.86
C PHE A 3 11.29 18.17 4.15
N GLU A 4 10.93 19.44 4.03
CA GLU A 4 10.68 20.31 5.16
C GLU A 4 9.30 20.03 5.77
N ARG A 5 9.22 20.08 7.10
CA ARG A 5 7.93 20.00 7.79
C ARG A 5 7.19 21.30 7.63
N ILE A 6 6.04 21.28 6.97
CA ILE A 6 5.18 22.45 6.76
C ILE A 6 4.13 22.53 7.87
N ASP A 7 3.56 21.40 8.25
CA ASP A 7 2.51 21.29 9.26
C ASP A 7 2.62 19.95 10.01
N ALA A 8 1.92 19.81 11.13
CA ALA A 8 1.82 18.56 11.87
C ALA A 8 0.53 18.53 12.68
N GLN A 9 -0.04 17.34 12.82
CA GLN A 9 -1.18 17.08 13.67
C GLN A 9 -0.90 15.89 14.59
N ASN A 10 -1.15 16.06 15.88
CA ASN A 10 -1.19 14.97 16.86
C ASN A 10 -2.45 15.14 17.69
N ILE A 11 -3.36 14.19 17.65
CA ILE A 11 -4.68 14.28 18.27
C ILE A 11 -5.04 12.98 18.97
N GLU A 12 -5.57 13.09 20.16
CA GLU A 12 -5.99 11.97 20.99
C GLU A 12 -7.47 12.09 21.34
N SER A 13 -8.25 11.05 21.13
CA SER A 13 -9.64 10.97 21.59
C SER A 13 -9.78 10.09 22.82
N ARG A 14 -10.85 10.30 23.55
CA ARG A 14 -11.27 9.32 24.56
C ARG A 14 -11.69 8.01 23.89
N SER A 15 -11.47 6.91 24.59
CA SER A 15 -11.94 5.59 24.15
C SER A 15 -13.46 5.57 24.01
N LEU A 16 -13.98 4.80 23.07
CA LEU A 16 -15.40 4.58 22.93
C LEU A 16 -15.97 3.87 24.17
N PRO A 17 -17.19 4.21 24.62
CA PRO A 17 -17.73 3.72 25.90
C PRO A 17 -17.82 2.18 26.02
N TRP A 18 -17.88 1.48 24.89
CA TRP A 18 -17.99 0.02 24.83
C TRP A 18 -16.66 -0.68 24.52
N VAL A 19 -15.59 0.08 24.33
CA VAL A 19 -14.24 -0.47 24.09
C VAL A 19 -13.52 -0.57 25.42
N VAL A 20 -13.10 -1.77 25.78
CA VAL A 20 -12.23 -2.00 26.93
C VAL A 20 -10.79 -2.09 26.40
N PRO A 21 -9.96 -1.06 26.64
CA PRO A 21 -8.58 -1.09 26.18
C PRO A 21 -7.78 -2.22 26.83
N GLN A 22 -6.87 -2.82 26.07
CA GLN A 22 -5.99 -3.84 26.63
C GLN A 22 -4.96 -3.18 27.57
N PRO A 23 -4.85 -3.62 28.83
CA PRO A 23 -3.88 -3.06 29.77
C PRO A 23 -2.44 -3.09 29.27
N GLY A 24 -2.07 -4.12 28.48
CA GLY A 24 -0.75 -4.23 27.85
C GLY A 24 -0.42 -3.08 26.90
N ALA A 25 -1.41 -2.54 26.18
CA ALA A 25 -1.20 -1.39 25.31
C ALA A 25 -0.81 -0.15 26.13
N TYR A 26 -1.51 0.12 27.22
CA TYR A 26 -1.15 1.24 28.12
C TYR A 26 0.24 1.11 28.74
N LEU A 27 0.69 -0.11 29.04
CA LEU A 27 2.05 -0.35 29.58
C LEU A 27 3.12 -0.01 28.51
N VAL A 28 2.83 -0.22 27.25
CA VAL A 28 3.75 0.09 26.14
C VAL A 28 3.75 1.59 25.84
N HIS A 29 2.58 2.16 25.60
CA HIS A 29 2.46 3.57 25.15
C HIS A 29 2.52 4.58 26.29
N LYS A 30 2.27 4.15 27.55
CA LYS A 30 2.23 5.02 28.75
C LYS A 30 1.26 6.20 28.63
N LYS A 31 0.35 6.18 27.66
CA LYS A 31 -0.60 7.26 27.36
C LYS A 31 -1.94 7.01 28.06
N ILE A 32 -2.03 7.47 29.31
CA ILE A 32 -3.29 7.40 30.09
C ILE A 32 -4.23 8.56 29.71
N SER A 33 -3.71 9.60 29.06
CA SER A 33 -4.44 10.80 28.64
C SER A 33 -5.68 10.51 27.77
N SER A 34 -5.66 9.41 26.99
CA SER A 34 -6.83 8.98 26.22
C SER A 34 -8.06 8.60 27.07
N LEU A 35 -7.89 8.34 28.37
CA LEU A 35 -9.02 8.08 29.27
C LEU A 35 -9.75 9.37 29.67
N ASP A 36 -9.04 10.50 29.72
CA ASP A 36 -9.54 11.78 30.20
C ASP A 36 -9.74 12.81 29.06
N SER A 37 -9.50 12.43 27.81
CA SER A 37 -9.67 13.34 26.68
C SER A 37 -11.12 13.80 26.53
N ASN A 38 -11.30 15.10 26.34
CA ASN A 38 -12.60 15.70 26.02
C ASN A 38 -13.00 15.53 24.56
N ILE A 39 -12.06 15.11 23.70
CA ILE A 39 -12.29 14.90 22.26
C ILE A 39 -12.98 13.55 22.06
N SER A 40 -14.13 13.56 21.42
CA SER A 40 -14.81 12.33 21.03
C SER A 40 -14.07 11.67 19.85
N HIS A 41 -14.27 10.36 19.69
CA HIS A 41 -13.77 9.63 18.53
C HIS A 41 -14.25 10.24 17.20
N TYR A 42 -15.52 10.63 17.10
CA TYR A 42 -16.05 11.32 15.92
C TYR A 42 -15.34 12.64 15.64
N GLN A 43 -15.13 13.47 16.68
CA GLN A 43 -14.44 14.75 16.51
C GLN A 43 -13.00 14.53 16.03
N MET A 44 -12.29 13.60 16.64
CA MET A 44 -10.93 13.25 16.21
C MET A 44 -10.88 12.83 14.74
N MET A 45 -11.78 11.93 14.30
CA MET A 45 -11.79 11.46 12.92
C MET A 45 -12.15 12.57 11.94
N LYS A 46 -13.07 13.46 12.33
CA LYS A 46 -13.41 14.63 11.53
C LYS A 46 -12.24 15.60 11.42
N ASP A 47 -11.56 15.90 12.50
CA ASP A 47 -10.41 16.82 12.52
C ASP A 47 -9.23 16.26 11.69
N ILE A 48 -9.00 14.94 11.74
CA ILE A 48 -8.01 14.27 10.89
C ILE A 48 -8.40 14.41 9.42
N TYR A 49 -9.67 14.11 9.08
CA TYR A 49 -10.14 14.20 7.71
C TYR A 49 -10.04 15.63 7.16
N ASP A 50 -10.52 16.63 7.90
CA ASP A 50 -10.49 18.03 7.49
C ASP A 50 -9.03 18.52 7.29
N THR A 51 -8.10 18.05 8.14
CA THR A 51 -6.68 18.35 8.02
C THR A 51 -6.08 17.71 6.77
N TRP A 52 -6.37 16.45 6.50
CA TRP A 52 -5.88 15.76 5.31
C TRP A 52 -6.47 16.32 4.02
N GLU A 53 -7.74 16.72 4.04
CA GLU A 53 -8.39 17.42 2.93
C GLU A 53 -7.66 18.74 2.64
N LYS A 54 -7.43 19.57 3.66
CA LYS A 54 -6.66 20.82 3.55
C LYS A 54 -5.25 20.60 3.03
N TRP A 55 -4.54 19.57 3.46
CA TRP A 55 -3.17 19.28 3.01
C TRP A 55 -3.12 18.81 1.56
N SER A 56 -4.21 18.27 1.03
CA SER A 56 -4.31 17.72 -0.33
C SER A 56 -5.19 18.53 -1.28
N ASP A 57 -5.73 19.70 -0.87
CA ASP A 57 -6.71 20.47 -1.65
C ASP A 57 -6.11 21.08 -2.94
N ASP A 58 -4.92 21.67 -2.84
CA ASP A 58 -4.28 22.37 -3.96
C ASP A 58 -3.25 21.53 -4.74
N LYS A 59 -2.88 20.35 -4.27
CA LYS A 59 -1.80 19.54 -4.82
C LYS A 59 -2.07 18.05 -4.59
N GLN A 60 -1.64 17.26 -5.56
CA GLN A 60 -1.54 15.81 -5.38
C GLN A 60 -0.57 15.51 -4.23
N SER A 61 -1.06 14.83 -3.21
CA SER A 61 -0.30 14.45 -2.03
C SER A 61 -0.02 12.95 -2.01
N ILE A 62 1.14 12.56 -1.51
CA ILE A 62 1.47 11.16 -1.27
C ILE A 62 1.39 10.90 0.23
N PHE A 63 0.44 10.07 0.63
CA PHE A 63 0.30 9.60 2.01
C PHE A 63 1.27 8.44 2.25
N ILE A 64 2.17 8.63 3.21
CA ILE A 64 3.27 7.72 3.47
C ILE A 64 3.05 6.99 4.79
N THR A 65 3.24 5.68 4.79
CA THR A 65 3.20 4.82 5.97
C THR A 65 4.46 3.96 6.06
N TYR A 66 4.63 3.26 7.17
CA TYR A 66 5.64 2.22 7.35
C TYR A 66 4.97 0.91 7.74
N ASN A 67 4.91 -0.06 6.83
CA ASN A 67 4.18 -1.33 6.98
C ASN A 67 2.67 -1.12 7.26
N GLY A 68 2.12 0.00 6.77
CA GLY A 68 0.78 0.46 7.08
C GLY A 68 -0.32 -0.03 6.15
N HIS A 69 0.00 -0.62 5.00
CA HIS A 69 -1.00 -1.06 4.01
C HIS A 69 -2.02 -2.07 4.55
N GLN A 70 -1.66 -2.85 5.56
CA GLN A 70 -2.54 -3.85 6.17
C GLN A 70 -3.04 -3.45 7.55
N PHE A 71 -2.55 -2.36 8.11
CA PHE A 71 -2.90 -1.91 9.46
C PHE A 71 -3.42 -0.47 9.45
N ASP A 72 -2.57 0.52 9.28
CA ASP A 72 -2.96 1.94 9.38
C ASP A 72 -4.00 2.32 8.34
N GLU A 73 -3.82 1.89 7.08
CA GLU A 73 -4.77 2.17 6.01
C GLU A 73 -6.13 1.51 6.22
N GLU A 74 -6.16 0.28 6.66
CA GLU A 74 -7.40 -0.42 6.99
C GLU A 74 -8.09 0.24 8.19
N LEU A 75 -7.31 0.66 9.18
CA LEU A 75 -7.86 1.27 10.39
C LEU A 75 -8.53 2.61 10.08
N TYR A 76 -7.78 3.59 9.51
CA TYR A 76 -8.38 4.91 9.25
C TYR A 76 -9.53 4.83 8.24
N ARG A 77 -9.44 3.96 7.23
CA ARG A 77 -10.46 3.79 6.21
C ARG A 77 -11.78 3.31 6.80
N ARG A 78 -11.73 2.32 7.69
CA ARG A 78 -12.90 1.81 8.42
C ARG A 78 -13.45 2.85 9.41
N GLN A 79 -12.57 3.60 10.07
CA GLN A 79 -12.98 4.64 10.98
C GLN A 79 -13.60 5.83 10.25
N PHE A 80 -13.06 6.26 9.11
CA PHE A 80 -13.71 7.27 8.27
C PHE A 80 -15.09 6.81 7.81
N TYR A 81 -15.18 5.60 7.25
CA TYR A 81 -16.45 5.02 6.82
C TYR A 81 -17.48 4.99 7.94
N TRP A 82 -17.11 4.51 9.11
CA TRP A 82 -17.99 4.45 10.28
C TRP A 82 -18.46 5.82 10.77
N ASN A 83 -17.67 6.84 10.55
CA ASN A 83 -18.03 8.22 10.88
C ASN A 83 -18.64 8.99 9.70
N LEU A 84 -19.12 8.33 8.65
CA LEU A 84 -19.72 8.89 7.44
C LEU A 84 -18.77 9.81 6.65
N LEU A 85 -17.46 9.69 6.85
CA LEU A 85 -16.43 10.41 6.12
C LEU A 85 -15.96 9.59 4.91
N PRO A 86 -15.57 10.22 3.80
CA PRO A 86 -15.04 9.52 2.63
C PRO A 86 -13.80 8.67 2.96
N PRO A 87 -13.86 7.32 2.82
CA PRO A 87 -12.78 6.44 3.30
C PRO A 87 -11.56 6.39 2.38
N TYR A 88 -11.62 7.00 1.19
CA TYR A 88 -10.60 6.84 0.14
C TYR A 88 -9.82 8.12 -0.17
N ILE A 89 -9.76 9.10 0.74
CA ILE A 89 -9.07 10.37 0.56
C ILE A 89 -7.61 10.21 0.10
N THR A 90 -6.92 9.17 0.58
CA THR A 90 -5.50 8.93 0.28
C THR A 90 -5.22 8.41 -1.14
N ASN A 91 -6.27 8.05 -1.90
CA ASN A 91 -6.13 7.50 -3.25
C ASN A 91 -7.21 8.00 -4.22
N THR A 92 -7.86 9.11 -3.88
CA THR A 92 -8.78 9.86 -4.74
C THR A 92 -8.22 11.26 -5.01
N ASN A 93 -8.83 11.99 -5.94
CA ASN A 93 -8.47 13.38 -6.28
C ASN A 93 -6.99 13.54 -6.69
N GLY A 94 -6.40 12.52 -7.29
CA GLY A 94 -4.99 12.51 -7.69
C GLY A 94 -4.01 12.22 -6.55
N ASN A 95 -4.49 12.02 -5.33
CA ASN A 95 -3.65 11.59 -4.21
C ASN A 95 -3.10 10.18 -4.43
N GLY A 96 -1.92 9.96 -3.93
CA GLY A 96 -1.24 8.67 -3.91
C GLY A 96 -0.90 8.22 -2.50
N ARG A 97 -0.44 6.99 -2.38
CA ARG A 97 0.01 6.43 -1.11
C ARG A 97 1.23 5.55 -1.31
N SER A 98 2.09 5.52 -0.33
CA SER A 98 3.33 4.77 -0.37
C SER A 98 3.63 4.15 1.00
N ASP A 99 4.17 2.94 0.99
CA ASP A 99 4.59 2.24 2.19
C ASP A 99 6.10 2.00 2.15
N LEU A 100 6.82 2.73 2.98
CA LEU A 100 8.28 2.72 3.02
C LEU A 100 8.89 1.37 3.38
N TYR A 101 8.13 0.46 3.98
CA TYR A 101 8.60 -0.90 4.21
C TYR A 101 9.13 -1.55 2.92
N PHE A 102 8.46 -1.34 1.78
CA PHE A 102 8.85 -1.90 0.49
C PHE A 102 10.08 -1.18 -0.11
N LEU A 103 10.22 0.12 0.12
CA LEU A 103 11.45 0.84 -0.23
C LEU A 103 12.65 0.30 0.56
N ILE A 104 12.51 0.13 1.87
CA ILE A 104 13.57 -0.42 2.72
C ILE A 104 13.90 -1.87 2.35
N LEU A 105 12.90 -2.65 1.93
CA LEU A 105 13.14 -4.00 1.43
C LEU A 105 14.00 -3.98 0.16
N LEU A 106 13.75 -3.05 -0.78
CA LEU A 106 14.60 -2.82 -1.96
C LEU A 106 16.01 -2.38 -1.56
N VAL A 107 16.14 -1.38 -0.68
CA VAL A 107 17.43 -0.89 -0.17
C VAL A 107 18.23 -2.04 0.47
N SER A 108 17.58 -2.87 1.28
CA SER A 108 18.25 -4.00 1.95
C SER A 108 18.78 -5.06 0.99
N TYR A 109 18.27 -5.10 -0.23
CA TYR A 109 18.74 -6.02 -1.26
C TYR A 109 19.76 -5.35 -2.20
N LEU A 110 19.44 -4.19 -2.74
CA LEU A 110 20.28 -3.50 -3.73
C LEU A 110 21.54 -2.90 -3.11
N TYR A 111 21.45 -2.44 -1.87
CA TYR A 111 22.52 -1.72 -1.18
C TYR A 111 22.73 -2.27 0.25
N PRO A 112 23.12 -3.55 0.40
CA PRO A 112 23.18 -4.23 1.70
C PRO A 112 24.17 -3.59 2.68
N ASP A 113 25.21 -2.89 2.18
CA ASP A 113 26.21 -2.22 2.99
C ASP A 113 25.83 -0.78 3.38
N PHE A 114 24.80 -0.20 2.77
CA PHE A 114 24.36 1.17 3.01
C PHE A 114 23.74 1.35 4.40
N ILE A 115 22.89 0.40 4.82
CA ILE A 115 22.35 0.32 6.18
C ILE A 115 22.77 -1.04 6.77
N LYS A 116 23.49 -1.01 7.90
CA LYS A 116 23.91 -2.23 8.60
C LYS A 116 22.74 -2.88 9.35
N PHE A 117 21.87 -3.55 8.61
CA PHE A 117 20.68 -4.21 9.18
C PHE A 117 21.06 -5.27 10.21
N ASN A 118 20.29 -5.37 11.30
CA ASN A 118 20.32 -6.55 12.13
C ASN A 118 19.67 -7.71 11.36
N MET A 119 20.20 -8.93 11.52
CA MET A 119 19.69 -10.10 10.82
C MET A 119 18.86 -10.97 11.78
N ASN A 120 17.83 -11.61 11.25
CA ASN A 120 17.07 -12.61 11.99
C ASN A 120 17.74 -14.00 11.90
N ASN A 121 17.14 -15.04 12.52
CA ASN A 121 17.68 -16.40 12.54
C ASN A 121 17.70 -17.10 11.16
N TYR A 122 17.23 -16.45 10.11
CA TYR A 122 17.20 -16.94 8.72
C TYR A 122 18.08 -16.09 7.80
N ASP A 123 19.00 -15.32 8.35
CA ASP A 123 19.88 -14.39 7.64
C ASP A 123 19.11 -13.37 6.79
N LEU A 124 17.92 -12.96 7.24
CA LEU A 124 17.13 -11.92 6.61
C LEU A 124 17.20 -10.62 7.42
N PRO A 125 17.31 -9.45 6.76
CA PRO A 125 17.37 -8.17 7.45
C PRO A 125 16.10 -7.91 8.25
N ILE A 126 16.24 -7.42 9.48
CA ILE A 126 15.11 -6.98 10.30
C ILE A 126 14.76 -5.56 9.87
N LEU A 127 13.56 -5.40 9.31
CA LEU A 127 13.09 -4.13 8.75
C LEU A 127 12.14 -3.39 9.71
N LYS A 128 12.43 -3.41 11.01
CA LYS A 128 11.70 -2.62 11.99
C LYS A 128 12.31 -1.22 12.10
N LEU A 129 11.46 -0.19 12.10
CA LEU A 129 11.88 1.21 12.12
C LEU A 129 12.79 1.52 13.31
N ASP A 130 12.41 1.07 14.52
CA ASP A 130 13.16 1.21 15.76
C ASP A 130 14.55 0.54 15.75
N GLN A 131 14.78 -0.43 14.86
CA GLN A 131 16.07 -1.09 14.68
C GLN A 131 16.93 -0.51 13.56
N ILE A 132 16.30 0.15 12.58
CA ILE A 132 16.98 0.76 11.45
C ILE A 132 17.53 2.14 11.83
N LEU A 133 16.72 2.96 12.50
CA LEU A 133 17.05 4.35 12.81
C LEU A 133 18.35 4.53 13.61
N PRO A 134 18.65 3.71 14.64
CA PRO A 134 19.95 3.80 15.34
C PRO A 134 21.15 3.50 14.43
N LYS A 135 20.96 2.71 13.36
CA LYS A 135 22.03 2.39 12.40
C LYS A 135 22.41 3.55 11.50
N ILE A 136 21.52 4.54 11.38
CA ILE A 136 21.72 5.78 10.64
C ILE A 136 21.89 6.99 11.56
N GLY A 137 22.14 6.75 12.87
CA GLY A 137 22.49 7.79 13.84
C GLY A 137 21.30 8.53 14.44
N ILE A 138 20.08 7.99 14.36
CA ILE A 138 18.87 8.60 14.93
C ILE A 138 18.52 7.91 16.26
N ASP A 139 18.33 8.71 17.31
CA ASP A 139 17.87 8.25 18.61
C ASP A 139 16.39 7.87 18.56
N VAL A 140 16.05 6.73 19.15
CA VAL A 140 14.68 6.18 19.20
C VAL A 140 14.12 6.11 20.62
N SER A 141 14.66 6.90 21.56
CA SER A 141 14.21 6.91 22.96
C SER A 141 12.71 7.27 23.10
N ASP A 142 12.20 8.10 22.20
CA ASP A 142 10.80 8.54 22.15
C ASP A 142 9.96 7.78 21.10
N ALA A 143 10.44 6.63 20.65
CA ALA A 143 9.68 5.75 19.76
C ALA A 143 8.34 5.34 20.39
N HIS A 144 7.35 5.08 19.53
CA HIS A 144 5.95 4.79 19.88
C HIS A 144 5.07 6.02 20.21
N ASP A 145 5.57 7.23 19.97
CA ASP A 145 4.70 8.40 19.78
C ASP A 145 4.39 8.56 18.28
N ALA A 146 3.11 8.68 17.93
CA ALA A 146 2.67 8.66 16.52
C ALA A 146 3.31 9.78 15.67
N LEU A 147 3.45 10.99 16.25
CA LEU A 147 4.09 12.10 15.56
C LEU A 147 5.60 11.86 15.39
N THR A 148 6.26 11.37 16.41
CA THR A 148 7.69 11.03 16.38
C THR A 148 7.96 9.92 15.35
N ASP A 149 7.11 8.90 15.25
CA ASP A 149 7.24 7.86 14.24
C ASP A 149 7.08 8.42 12.81
N CYS A 150 6.22 9.43 12.60
CA CYS A 150 6.13 10.15 11.33
C CYS A 150 7.42 10.94 11.01
N GLU A 151 8.01 11.61 11.99
CA GLU A 151 9.29 12.32 11.84
C GLU A 151 10.43 11.33 11.52
N PHE A 152 10.43 10.16 12.12
CA PHE A 152 11.38 9.09 11.84
C PHE A 152 11.31 8.61 10.39
N MET A 153 10.11 8.49 9.81
CA MET A 153 9.95 8.17 8.40
C MET A 153 10.55 9.24 7.49
N VAL A 154 10.38 10.52 7.82
CA VAL A 154 10.98 11.64 7.08
C VAL A 154 12.51 11.60 7.15
N HIS A 155 13.08 11.34 8.31
CA HIS A 155 14.53 11.17 8.46
C HIS A 155 15.06 10.00 7.64
N LEU A 156 14.37 8.88 7.65
CA LEU A 156 14.75 7.69 6.88
C LEU A 156 14.72 7.96 5.37
N ILE A 157 13.67 8.60 4.86
CA ILE A 157 13.59 8.96 3.43
C ILE A 157 14.72 9.92 3.06
N LYS A 158 14.98 10.96 3.85
CA LYS A 158 16.09 11.91 3.62
C LYS A 158 17.43 11.20 3.54
N TYR A 159 17.67 10.27 4.46
CA TYR A 159 18.91 9.51 4.49
C TYR A 159 19.09 8.65 3.24
N ILE A 160 18.03 7.96 2.79
CA ILE A 160 18.12 7.16 1.56
C ILE A 160 18.24 8.07 0.33
N TYR A 161 17.48 9.16 0.29
CA TYR A 161 17.48 10.09 -0.84
C TYR A 161 18.85 10.76 -1.06
N SER A 162 19.61 11.01 0.01
CA SER A 162 20.94 11.64 -0.10
C SER A 162 21.94 10.84 -0.93
N GLU A 163 21.83 9.51 -0.96
CA GLU A 163 22.77 8.62 -1.66
C GLU A 163 22.09 7.83 -2.80
N HIS A 164 20.77 7.62 -2.72
CA HIS A 164 20.00 6.78 -3.64
C HIS A 164 18.72 7.46 -4.10
N SER A 165 18.80 8.74 -4.49
CA SER A 165 17.65 9.53 -4.96
C SER A 165 16.90 8.83 -6.09
N ASP A 166 17.63 8.24 -7.02
CA ASP A 166 17.09 7.52 -8.17
C ASP A 166 16.16 6.37 -7.78
N LEU A 167 16.50 5.62 -6.72
CA LEU A 167 15.65 4.53 -6.23
C LEU A 167 14.39 5.07 -5.54
N VAL A 168 14.53 6.16 -4.78
CA VAL A 168 13.39 6.79 -4.10
C VAL A 168 12.40 7.34 -5.13
N GLU A 169 12.89 8.04 -6.16
CA GLU A 169 12.07 8.58 -7.25
C GLU A 169 11.37 7.46 -8.03
N ASP A 170 12.09 6.40 -8.38
CA ASP A 170 11.54 5.22 -9.03
C ASP A 170 10.43 4.56 -8.19
N PHE A 171 10.66 4.43 -6.90
CA PHE A 171 9.72 3.83 -5.97
C PHE A 171 8.43 4.65 -5.85
N PHE A 172 8.51 5.98 -5.83
CA PHE A 172 7.33 6.84 -5.74
C PHE A 172 6.47 6.89 -7.01
N LEU A 173 6.96 6.39 -8.15
CA LEU A 173 6.11 6.17 -9.33
C LEU A 173 4.97 5.15 -9.05
N GLN A 174 5.09 4.34 -8.00
CA GLN A 174 4.06 3.41 -7.56
C GLN A 174 2.97 4.06 -6.70
N ALA A 175 3.12 5.33 -6.32
CA ALA A 175 2.22 5.99 -5.37
C ALA A 175 0.78 6.10 -5.88
N THR A 176 0.58 6.28 -7.19
CA THR A 176 -0.74 6.21 -7.82
C THR A 176 -0.83 5.01 -8.75
N LYS A 177 -2.04 4.46 -8.89
CA LYS A 177 -2.26 3.36 -9.83
C LYS A 177 -1.93 3.75 -11.28
N ALA A 178 -2.20 4.99 -11.67
CA ALA A 178 -1.96 5.48 -13.02
C ALA A 178 -0.47 5.53 -13.35
N SER A 179 0.34 6.18 -12.49
CA SER A 179 1.80 6.25 -12.67
C SER A 179 2.46 4.88 -12.57
N PHE A 180 1.95 3.99 -11.73
CA PHE A 180 2.46 2.63 -11.64
C PHE A 180 2.19 1.84 -12.94
N ILE A 181 0.98 1.90 -13.49
CA ILE A 181 0.67 1.24 -14.78
C ILE A 181 1.52 1.83 -15.90
N GLU A 182 1.71 3.14 -15.95
CA GLU A 182 2.57 3.79 -16.93
C GLU A 182 4.01 3.29 -16.82
N MET A 183 4.57 3.26 -15.61
CA MET A 183 5.89 2.69 -15.34
C MET A 183 5.99 1.23 -15.83
N LEU A 184 5.01 0.38 -15.51
CA LEU A 184 4.98 -1.03 -15.89
C LEU A 184 4.88 -1.23 -17.42
N SER A 185 4.16 -0.34 -18.10
CA SER A 185 3.93 -0.44 -19.55
C SER A 185 5.14 0.00 -20.36
N THR A 186 5.90 0.96 -19.89
CA THR A 186 7.01 1.59 -20.62
C THR A 186 8.35 0.87 -20.47
N ARG A 187 8.57 0.13 -19.39
CA ARG A 187 9.84 -0.57 -19.10
C ARG A 187 9.80 -2.02 -19.52
N ASN A 188 10.96 -2.61 -19.85
CA ASN A 188 11.04 -3.99 -20.31
C ASN A 188 10.80 -4.98 -19.17
N TYR A 189 11.54 -4.86 -18.07
CA TYR A 189 11.40 -5.75 -16.92
C TYR A 189 11.77 -5.05 -15.61
N PHE A 190 11.44 -5.70 -14.51
CA PHE A 190 11.59 -5.23 -13.14
C PHE A 190 12.28 -6.28 -12.28
N GLY A 191 13.08 -5.85 -11.34
CA GLY A 191 13.46 -6.67 -10.20
C GLY A 191 12.37 -6.62 -9.13
N TYR A 192 11.84 -7.76 -8.73
CA TYR A 192 10.86 -7.87 -7.65
C TYR A 192 11.44 -8.64 -6.48
N VAL A 193 11.46 -8.01 -5.31
CA VAL A 193 11.91 -8.63 -4.06
C VAL A 193 10.70 -9.13 -3.28
N GLN A 194 10.47 -10.43 -3.29
CA GLN A 194 9.45 -11.06 -2.45
C GLN A 194 10.06 -11.54 -1.14
N ARG A 195 9.47 -11.15 -0.02
CA ARG A 195 9.93 -11.55 1.31
C ARG A 195 8.82 -12.16 2.13
N GLY A 196 9.10 -13.33 2.72
CA GLY A 196 8.33 -13.92 3.79
C GLY A 196 9.11 -13.94 5.12
N PRO A 197 8.55 -14.51 6.18
CA PRO A 197 9.22 -14.57 7.50
C PRO A 197 10.55 -15.31 7.50
N ARG A 198 10.72 -16.28 6.58
CA ARG A 198 11.86 -17.22 6.54
C ARG A 198 12.55 -17.28 5.19
N TYR A 199 12.11 -16.51 4.18
CA TYR A 199 12.66 -16.54 2.83
C TYR A 199 12.66 -15.16 2.17
N ARG A 200 13.51 -15.02 1.18
CA ARG A 200 13.52 -13.89 0.24
C ARG A 200 13.81 -14.45 -1.15
N PHE A 201 12.93 -14.14 -2.08
CA PHE A 201 13.10 -14.49 -3.49
C PHE A 201 13.21 -13.21 -4.32
N ILE A 202 13.96 -13.29 -5.40
CA ILE A 202 14.17 -12.18 -6.33
C ILE A 202 13.76 -12.68 -7.70
N TYR A 203 12.85 -11.95 -8.34
CA TYR A 203 12.29 -12.34 -9.64
C TYR A 203 12.54 -11.24 -10.68
N PRO A 204 13.04 -11.59 -11.88
CA PRO A 204 13.02 -10.71 -13.05
C PRO A 204 11.63 -10.76 -13.69
N LEU A 205 10.78 -9.79 -13.41
CA LEU A 205 9.38 -9.79 -13.86
C LEU A 205 9.17 -8.86 -15.05
N THR A 206 8.43 -9.34 -16.09
CA THR A 206 7.87 -8.46 -17.10
C THR A 206 6.36 -8.33 -16.95
N PHE A 207 5.84 -7.12 -17.14
CA PHE A 207 4.41 -6.83 -17.09
C PHE A 207 3.71 -7.33 -18.35
N ILE A 208 2.62 -8.08 -18.21
CA ILE A 208 1.79 -8.56 -19.31
C ILE A 208 0.55 -7.69 -19.48
N CYS A 209 -0.29 -7.66 -18.45
CA CYS A 209 -1.54 -6.89 -18.48
C CYS A 209 -2.07 -6.60 -17.08
N GLN A 210 -2.96 -5.62 -17.00
CA GLN A 210 -3.84 -5.43 -15.85
C GLN A 210 -4.89 -6.55 -15.88
N ASN A 211 -5.22 -7.12 -14.71
CA ASN A 211 -6.26 -8.14 -14.63
C ASN A 211 -7.64 -7.50 -14.89
N PRO A 212 -8.39 -7.90 -15.93
CA PRO A 212 -9.68 -7.28 -16.26
C PRO A 212 -10.75 -7.49 -15.19
N GLU A 213 -10.73 -8.63 -14.48
CA GLU A 213 -11.70 -8.99 -13.44
C GLU A 213 -11.34 -8.45 -12.05
N SER A 214 -10.08 -8.07 -11.88
CA SER A 214 -9.56 -7.47 -10.65
C SER A 214 -8.66 -6.28 -10.99
N PRO A 215 -9.23 -5.11 -11.34
CA PRO A 215 -8.47 -3.98 -11.88
C PRO A 215 -7.36 -3.42 -10.96
N ASN A 216 -7.31 -3.83 -9.71
CA ASN A 216 -6.24 -3.48 -8.76
C ASN A 216 -5.08 -4.47 -8.75
N LYS A 217 -5.10 -5.46 -9.65
CA LYS A 217 -4.05 -6.46 -9.82
C LYS A 217 -3.49 -6.41 -11.24
N ALA A 218 -2.24 -6.81 -11.38
CA ALA A 218 -1.56 -7.00 -12.66
C ALA A 218 -0.90 -8.36 -12.72
N ILE A 219 -0.81 -8.90 -13.94
CA ILE A 219 -0.19 -10.18 -14.25
C ILE A 219 1.21 -9.91 -14.78
N PHE A 220 2.17 -10.60 -14.20
CA PHE A 220 3.58 -10.56 -14.59
C PHE A 220 4.06 -11.95 -14.94
N LEU A 221 5.04 -12.02 -15.82
CA LEU A 221 5.79 -13.24 -16.10
C LEU A 221 7.17 -13.16 -15.48
N ASP A 222 7.59 -14.23 -14.84
CA ASP A 222 8.96 -14.44 -14.37
C ASP A 222 9.83 -14.85 -15.57
N LEU A 223 10.77 -13.99 -15.92
CA LEU A 223 11.67 -14.19 -17.07
C LEU A 223 12.75 -15.25 -16.83
N SER A 224 12.85 -15.82 -15.64
CA SER A 224 13.74 -16.94 -15.35
C SER A 224 13.32 -18.21 -16.09
N TYR A 225 12.04 -18.35 -16.43
CA TYR A 225 11.51 -19.47 -17.19
C TYR A 225 11.85 -19.35 -18.69
N PRO A 226 12.04 -20.48 -19.42
CA PRO A 226 12.16 -20.48 -20.87
C PRO A 226 10.88 -19.92 -21.51
N ILE A 227 11.03 -18.89 -22.34
CA ILE A 227 9.88 -18.18 -22.90
C ILE A 227 9.11 -19.05 -23.89
N GLU A 228 9.81 -19.90 -24.63
CA GLU A 228 9.23 -20.83 -25.59
C GLU A 228 8.23 -21.76 -24.91
N ASP A 229 8.59 -22.35 -23.79
CA ASP A 229 7.73 -23.27 -23.02
C ASP A 229 6.48 -22.51 -22.48
N ILE A 230 6.63 -21.26 -22.09
CA ILE A 230 5.53 -20.44 -21.59
C ILE A 230 4.52 -20.08 -22.69
N LEU A 231 5.02 -19.79 -23.90
CA LEU A 231 4.16 -19.45 -25.02
C LEU A 231 3.35 -20.65 -25.52
N GLU A 232 3.86 -21.88 -25.30
CA GLU A 232 3.22 -23.15 -25.68
C GLU A 232 2.24 -23.69 -24.60
N LEU A 233 2.17 -23.08 -23.41
CA LEU A 233 1.24 -23.53 -22.37
C LEU A 233 -0.19 -23.64 -22.87
N GLU A 234 -0.84 -24.74 -22.53
CA GLU A 234 -2.25 -24.94 -22.81
C GLU A 234 -3.14 -23.97 -22.01
N TYR A 235 -4.32 -23.68 -22.55
CA TYR A 235 -5.21 -22.68 -21.94
C TYR A 235 -5.58 -22.99 -20.49
N HIS A 236 -5.84 -24.25 -20.16
CA HIS A 236 -6.16 -24.69 -18.80
C HIS A 236 -4.97 -24.56 -17.83
N GLU A 237 -3.74 -24.66 -18.31
CA GLU A 237 -2.52 -24.44 -17.52
C GLU A 237 -2.38 -22.94 -17.17
N LEU A 238 -2.65 -22.05 -18.15
CA LEU A 238 -2.66 -20.60 -17.90
C LEU A 238 -3.64 -20.23 -16.79
N ILE A 239 -4.88 -20.75 -16.84
CA ILE A 239 -5.88 -20.53 -15.79
C ILE A 239 -5.35 -21.01 -14.44
N SER A 240 -4.83 -22.25 -14.37
CA SER A 240 -4.32 -22.83 -13.12
C SER A 240 -3.19 -22.03 -12.50
N TYR A 241 -2.22 -21.59 -13.31
CA TYR A 241 -1.08 -20.81 -12.83
C TYR A 241 -1.47 -19.38 -12.37
N ILE A 242 -2.46 -18.76 -13.02
CA ILE A 242 -2.92 -17.40 -12.67
C ILE A 242 -3.84 -17.45 -11.45
N GLU A 243 -4.72 -18.45 -11.36
CA GLU A 243 -5.65 -18.60 -10.23
C GLU A 243 -4.92 -18.85 -8.90
N LYS A 244 -3.94 -19.74 -8.91
CA LYS A 244 -3.21 -20.19 -7.72
C LYS A 244 -1.70 -20.06 -7.93
N PRO A 245 -1.17 -18.82 -8.03
CA PRO A 245 0.26 -18.64 -8.20
C PRO A 245 1.01 -19.16 -6.97
N ASN A 246 1.80 -20.20 -7.17
CA ASN A 246 2.70 -20.78 -6.19
C ASN A 246 4.17 -20.42 -6.51
N ALA A 247 5.12 -20.98 -5.76
CA ALA A 247 6.54 -20.72 -5.96
C ALA A 247 7.03 -21.18 -7.34
N GLU A 248 6.40 -22.22 -7.90
CA GLU A 248 6.75 -22.83 -9.21
C GLU A 248 5.96 -22.19 -10.37
N SER A 249 4.98 -21.33 -10.09
CA SER A 249 4.24 -20.64 -11.15
C SER A 249 5.14 -19.64 -11.87
N PRO A 250 5.18 -19.67 -13.21
CA PRO A 250 5.87 -18.65 -13.99
C PRO A 250 5.17 -17.27 -13.90
N PHE A 251 3.92 -17.23 -13.45
CA PHE A 251 3.18 -15.98 -13.30
C PHE A 251 3.20 -15.48 -11.86
N LYS A 252 3.29 -14.16 -11.72
CA LYS A 252 3.10 -13.45 -10.46
C LYS A 252 1.95 -12.46 -10.62
N VAL A 253 1.08 -12.43 -9.61
CA VAL A 253 -0.07 -11.51 -9.56
C VAL A 253 0.18 -10.50 -8.46
N LEU A 254 0.47 -9.25 -8.84
CA LEU A 254 0.80 -8.19 -7.89
C LEU A 254 -0.31 -7.15 -7.83
N ALA A 255 -0.53 -6.58 -6.64
CA ALA A 255 -1.41 -5.44 -6.48
C ALA A 255 -0.73 -4.17 -7.03
N ILE A 256 -1.45 -3.40 -7.86
CA ILE A 256 -0.97 -2.15 -8.47
C ILE A 256 -1.64 -0.90 -7.88
N ASN A 257 -2.37 -1.07 -6.81
CA ASN A 257 -2.92 0.00 -5.98
C ASN A 257 -2.26 0.07 -4.61
N LYS A 258 -1.11 -0.58 -4.45
CA LYS A 258 -0.29 -0.64 -3.22
C LYS A 258 1.18 -0.67 -3.61
N SER A 259 2.05 -0.15 -2.75
CA SER A 259 3.50 -0.28 -2.93
C SER A 259 3.93 -1.75 -3.01
N GLN A 260 4.90 -2.01 -3.86
CA GLN A 260 5.56 -3.29 -4.04
C GLN A 260 7.08 -3.08 -3.96
N ALA A 261 7.83 -4.09 -3.56
CA ALA A 261 9.29 -4.04 -3.65
C ALA A 261 9.75 -4.33 -5.09
N VAL A 262 9.37 -3.44 -5.99
CA VAL A 262 9.63 -3.51 -7.44
C VAL A 262 10.43 -2.28 -7.85
N ALA A 263 11.49 -2.46 -8.64
CA ALA A 263 12.25 -1.38 -9.24
C ALA A 263 12.70 -1.77 -10.66
N ASP A 264 13.10 -0.78 -11.46
CA ASP A 264 13.56 -0.97 -12.84
C ASP A 264 14.74 -1.97 -12.90
N GLY A 265 14.54 -3.08 -13.63
CA GLY A 265 15.55 -4.12 -13.75
C GLY A 265 16.75 -3.73 -14.62
N GLU A 266 16.59 -2.74 -15.51
CA GLU A 266 17.67 -2.22 -16.34
C GLU A 266 18.50 -1.13 -15.64
N LYS A 267 17.86 -0.42 -14.70
CA LYS A 267 18.49 0.71 -13.98
C LYS A 267 19.21 0.27 -12.71
N PHE A 268 18.69 -0.73 -11.99
CA PHE A 268 19.23 -1.15 -10.69
C PHE A 268 19.87 -2.53 -10.76
N ASP A 269 20.96 -2.73 -10.03
CA ASP A 269 21.83 -3.92 -10.08
C ASP A 269 21.22 -5.13 -9.34
N PHE A 270 20.11 -5.64 -9.87
CA PHE A 270 19.58 -6.93 -9.42
C PHE A 270 20.47 -8.09 -9.90
N LYS A 271 20.68 -9.07 -9.03
CA LYS A 271 21.47 -10.26 -9.36
C LYS A 271 20.56 -11.39 -9.82
N PHE A 272 20.59 -11.66 -11.11
CA PHE A 272 19.87 -12.76 -11.76
C PHE A 272 20.88 -13.72 -12.42
N ASP A 273 20.45 -14.96 -12.66
CA ASP A 273 21.27 -15.94 -13.39
C ASP A 273 21.39 -15.64 -14.89
N LEU A 274 20.45 -14.85 -15.42
CA LEU A 274 20.43 -14.39 -16.81
C LEU A 274 21.08 -13.00 -16.93
N THR A 275 21.70 -12.75 -18.06
CA THR A 275 22.24 -11.44 -18.40
C THR A 275 21.12 -10.43 -18.66
N GLN A 276 21.44 -9.15 -18.53
CA GLN A 276 20.50 -8.06 -18.83
C GLN A 276 19.98 -8.12 -20.27
N ASP A 277 20.84 -8.41 -21.24
CA ASP A 277 20.46 -8.52 -22.65
C ASP A 277 19.47 -9.68 -22.89
N GLU A 278 19.67 -10.82 -22.23
CA GLU A 278 18.75 -11.96 -22.29
C GLU A 278 17.40 -11.60 -21.67
N LEU A 279 17.38 -10.93 -20.50
CA LEU A 279 16.14 -10.49 -19.86
C LEU A 279 15.37 -9.49 -20.71
N VAL A 280 16.04 -8.50 -21.28
CA VAL A 280 15.45 -7.51 -22.19
C VAL A 280 14.88 -8.22 -23.45
N SER A 281 15.63 -9.16 -24.04
CA SER A 281 15.19 -9.92 -25.21
C SER A 281 13.92 -10.74 -24.90
N ARG A 282 13.91 -11.46 -23.76
CA ARG A 282 12.75 -12.22 -23.30
C ARG A 282 11.53 -11.33 -23.03
N ALA A 283 11.73 -10.20 -22.35
CA ALA A 283 10.67 -9.23 -22.05
C ALA A 283 10.03 -8.67 -23.33
N LYS A 284 10.84 -8.29 -24.33
CA LYS A 284 10.34 -7.81 -25.63
C LYS A 284 9.51 -8.86 -26.35
N LYS A 285 9.97 -10.12 -26.40
CA LYS A 285 9.22 -11.24 -26.99
C LYS A 285 7.80 -11.35 -26.40
N ILE A 286 7.67 -11.22 -25.08
CA ILE A 286 6.37 -11.29 -24.39
C ILE A 286 5.53 -10.05 -24.67
N LYS A 287 6.12 -8.85 -24.57
CA LYS A 287 5.38 -7.58 -24.77
C LYS A 287 4.86 -7.41 -26.20
N GLU A 288 5.58 -7.92 -27.18
CA GLU A 288 5.23 -7.86 -28.61
C GLU A 288 4.28 -8.98 -29.03
N ASN A 289 4.05 -10.00 -28.18
CA ASN A 289 3.15 -11.12 -28.49
C ASN A 289 1.72 -10.79 -28.06
N PHE A 290 0.96 -10.17 -28.95
CA PHE A 290 -0.43 -9.79 -28.71
C PHE A 290 -1.35 -10.98 -28.49
N GLU A 291 -1.16 -12.08 -29.23
CA GLU A 291 -1.96 -13.30 -29.08
C GLU A 291 -1.80 -13.92 -27.68
N PHE A 292 -0.57 -14.02 -27.19
CA PHE A 292 -0.31 -14.50 -25.84
C PHE A 292 -0.98 -13.61 -24.78
N LYS A 293 -0.90 -12.28 -24.94
CA LYS A 293 -1.56 -11.32 -24.06
C LYS A 293 -3.09 -11.52 -24.05
N GLU A 294 -3.71 -11.73 -25.21
CA GLU A 294 -5.16 -12.00 -25.31
C GLU A 294 -5.53 -13.31 -24.60
N ARG A 295 -4.73 -14.34 -24.74
CA ARG A 295 -4.93 -15.62 -24.01
C ARG A 295 -4.86 -15.43 -22.49
N ILE A 296 -3.92 -14.61 -21.98
CA ILE A 296 -3.82 -14.30 -20.56
C ILE A 296 -5.03 -13.50 -20.08
N VAL A 297 -5.48 -12.50 -20.84
CA VAL A 297 -6.68 -11.72 -20.52
C VAL A 297 -7.93 -12.62 -20.48
N ALA A 298 -8.11 -13.50 -21.45
CA ALA A 298 -9.20 -14.47 -21.47
C ALA A 298 -9.13 -15.43 -20.27
N ALA A 299 -7.94 -15.97 -19.96
CA ALA A 299 -7.74 -16.85 -18.81
C ALA A 299 -8.10 -16.15 -17.48
N CYS A 300 -7.77 -14.87 -17.33
CA CYS A 300 -8.19 -14.10 -16.15
C CYS A 300 -9.71 -13.97 -16.01
N SER A 301 -10.44 -13.88 -17.14
CA SER A 301 -11.90 -13.76 -17.15
C SER A 301 -12.63 -15.06 -16.84
N ASP A 302 -11.98 -16.21 -17.10
CA ASP A 302 -12.53 -17.53 -16.83
C ASP A 302 -12.23 -18.05 -15.41
N ILE A 303 -11.46 -17.31 -14.62
CA ILE A 303 -11.19 -17.64 -13.21
C ILE A 303 -12.40 -17.28 -12.35
N ASP A 304 -12.91 -18.25 -11.62
CA ASP A 304 -14.02 -18.06 -10.69
C ASP A 304 -13.69 -17.01 -9.63
N LYS A 305 -14.60 -16.03 -9.48
CA LYS A 305 -14.47 -15.03 -8.41
C LYS A 305 -14.82 -15.68 -7.07
N PRO A 306 -13.95 -15.56 -6.06
CA PRO A 306 -14.28 -16.07 -4.75
C PRO A 306 -15.50 -15.34 -4.20
N PHE A 307 -16.46 -16.12 -3.68
CA PHE A 307 -17.59 -15.57 -2.97
C PHE A 307 -17.15 -15.11 -1.58
N TYR A 308 -17.40 -13.84 -1.28
CA TYR A 308 -17.21 -13.28 0.05
C TYR A 308 -18.59 -13.01 0.67
N PRO A 309 -18.92 -13.63 1.81
CA PRO A 309 -20.18 -13.31 2.50
C PRO A 309 -20.16 -11.85 2.99
N ALA A 310 -21.35 -11.25 3.05
CA ALA A 310 -21.53 -9.93 3.64
C ALA A 310 -20.94 -9.88 5.07
N LYS A 311 -20.41 -8.72 5.46
CA LYS A 311 -19.78 -8.55 6.77
C LYS A 311 -20.82 -8.18 7.82
N ASP A 312 -20.70 -8.75 9.02
CA ASP A 312 -21.63 -8.52 10.14
C ASP A 312 -21.46 -7.13 10.78
N PHE A 313 -20.22 -6.59 10.75
CA PHE A 313 -19.91 -5.31 11.40
C PHE A 313 -19.85 -4.18 10.38
N ILE A 314 -20.49 -3.06 10.70
CA ILE A 314 -20.59 -1.89 9.81
C ILE A 314 -19.21 -1.43 9.31
N GLU A 315 -18.24 -1.28 10.19
CA GLU A 315 -16.90 -0.82 9.83
C GLU A 315 -16.14 -1.78 8.89
N GLN A 316 -16.62 -3.02 8.76
CA GLN A 316 -16.07 -4.00 7.82
C GLN A 316 -16.74 -3.92 6.44
N GLN A 317 -17.88 -3.24 6.32
CA GLN A 317 -18.64 -3.13 5.07
C GLN A 317 -18.14 -2.03 4.14
N VAL A 318 -17.07 -1.35 4.49
CA VAL A 318 -16.44 -0.28 3.69
C VAL A 318 -16.14 -0.67 2.23
N TYR A 319 -15.98 -1.96 1.95
CA TYR A 319 -15.70 -2.50 0.60
C TYR A 319 -16.93 -3.06 -0.12
N GLU A 320 -18.11 -3.04 0.49
CA GLU A 320 -19.33 -3.64 -0.09
C GLU A 320 -20.07 -2.70 -1.04
N GLY A 321 -19.58 -1.48 -1.21
CA GLY A 321 -20.13 -0.52 -2.15
C GLY A 321 -19.86 0.92 -1.77
N PHE A 322 -20.45 1.82 -2.54
CA PHE A 322 -20.40 3.26 -2.29
C PHE A 322 -21.79 3.79 -1.94
N PRO A 323 -21.88 4.83 -1.09
CA PRO A 323 -23.16 5.48 -0.84
C PRO A 323 -23.72 6.10 -2.12
N SER A 324 -25.04 6.24 -2.19
CA SER A 324 -25.68 6.95 -3.28
C SER A 324 -25.25 8.42 -3.31
N PRO A 325 -25.38 9.13 -4.46
CA PRO A 325 -25.11 10.58 -4.50
C PRO A 325 -25.97 11.37 -3.50
N ASP A 326 -27.22 10.93 -3.25
CA ASP A 326 -28.10 11.55 -2.29
C ASP A 326 -27.63 11.33 -0.86
N ASP A 327 -27.23 10.10 -0.50
CA ASP A 327 -26.67 9.82 0.83
C ASP A 327 -25.32 10.52 1.04
N SER A 328 -24.48 10.57 0.02
CA SER A 328 -23.21 11.31 0.06
C SER A 328 -23.42 12.80 0.38
N ARG A 329 -24.49 13.42 -0.17
CA ARG A 329 -24.87 14.80 0.15
C ARG A 329 -25.37 14.92 1.59
N LEU A 330 -26.18 13.97 2.06
CA LEU A 330 -26.66 13.93 3.45
C LEU A 330 -25.49 13.77 4.44
N PHE A 331 -24.47 12.98 4.12
CA PHE A 331 -23.26 12.88 4.95
C PHE A 331 -22.56 14.23 5.07
N GLN A 332 -22.43 14.99 3.98
CA GLN A 332 -21.85 16.33 4.02
C GLN A 332 -22.70 17.31 4.85
N GLU A 333 -24.04 17.27 4.72
CA GLU A 333 -24.96 18.08 5.54
C GLU A 333 -24.80 17.72 7.02
N PHE A 334 -24.68 16.44 7.36
CA PHE A 334 -24.48 15.93 8.71
C PHE A 334 -23.18 16.52 9.34
N HIS A 335 -22.09 16.53 8.60
CA HIS A 335 -20.81 17.07 9.11
C HIS A 335 -20.80 18.60 9.25
N LYS A 336 -21.62 19.32 8.48
CA LYS A 336 -21.76 20.78 8.59
C LYS A 336 -22.66 21.20 9.75
N SER A 337 -23.50 20.31 10.26
CA SER A 337 -24.44 20.61 11.35
C SER A 337 -23.72 20.49 12.69
N GLU A 338 -24.02 21.39 13.63
CA GLU A 338 -23.40 21.40 14.95
C GLU A 338 -24.31 20.73 16.01
N ASP A 339 -25.61 20.94 15.91
CA ASP A 339 -26.56 20.47 16.90
C ASP A 339 -27.06 19.02 16.64
N PHE A 340 -27.37 18.34 17.73
CA PHE A 340 -27.79 16.93 17.69
C PHE A 340 -29.12 16.72 16.98
N GLU A 341 -30.10 17.63 17.13
CA GLU A 341 -31.44 17.47 16.55
C GLU A 341 -31.37 17.55 15.03
N THR A 342 -30.61 18.50 14.48
CA THR A 342 -30.36 18.62 13.04
C THR A 342 -29.64 17.38 12.49
N LYS A 343 -28.59 16.92 13.18
CA LYS A 343 -27.88 15.68 12.82
C LYS A 343 -28.81 14.47 12.81
N HIS A 344 -29.66 14.34 13.83
CA HIS A 344 -30.64 13.25 13.90
C HIS A 344 -31.63 13.31 12.72
N ASN A 345 -32.17 14.49 12.42
CA ASN A 345 -33.11 14.67 11.31
C ASN A 345 -32.46 14.40 9.93
N ILE A 346 -31.16 14.59 9.78
CA ILE A 346 -30.43 14.22 8.57
C ILE A 346 -30.26 12.70 8.54
N ALA A 347 -29.81 12.10 9.65
CA ALA A 347 -29.52 10.66 9.74
C ALA A 347 -30.72 9.78 9.35
N ILE A 348 -31.95 10.13 9.79
CA ILE A 348 -33.16 9.38 9.45
C ILE A 348 -33.53 9.45 7.94
N ARG A 349 -32.92 10.33 7.16
CA ARG A 349 -33.14 10.46 5.70
C ARG A 349 -32.15 9.63 4.89
N ILE A 350 -31.08 9.15 5.50
CA ILE A 350 -30.08 8.29 4.87
C ILE A 350 -30.73 6.97 4.52
N LYS A 351 -30.52 6.48 3.30
CA LYS A 351 -31.08 5.24 2.77
C LYS A 351 -30.08 4.10 2.67
N ASP A 352 -28.80 4.38 2.87
CA ASP A 352 -27.76 3.36 2.89
C ASP A 352 -27.96 2.49 4.14
N ASP A 353 -28.22 1.21 3.94
CA ASP A 353 -28.54 0.25 5.00
C ASP A 353 -27.28 -0.26 5.76
N ARG A 354 -26.08 0.15 5.32
CA ARG A 354 -24.79 -0.27 5.90
C ARG A 354 -24.39 0.55 7.12
#